data_d8f79a4d66526e4ebd0265f7995bd6f3
#
_entry.id   d8f79a4d66526e4ebd0265f7995bd6f3
#
_cell.length_a   1.000
_cell.length_b   1.000
_cell.length_c   1.000
_cell.angle_alpha   90.00
_cell.angle_beta   90.00
_cell.angle_gamma   90.00
#
_symmetry.space_group_name_H-M   'P 1'
#
loop_
_entity.id
_entity.type
_entity.pdbx_description
1 polymer ?
#
loop_
_entity_poly.entity_id
_entity_poly.type
_entity_poly.pdbx_seq_one_letter_code
_entity_poly.pdbx_strand_id
1 'polypeptide(L)'
;MSDTNAPSTSNAGSPLTPVKKNPCGKFIGSRQKQMIINLYKSKIAEQPSIKVKEMVKLLSKNTGIGQKTIQTTIADYKNSKPIQSPSKQKIRLTFKEKVDDFERNAIRKKVNDFLFRRQVPTLDKILISVNSDPTLNTYKRTNLYHLLRELNFTYSKRGRNSAFIERDDIVLWRTKFIQDIRKYRQEGRTIYYLDETWANIGDCMEKNWVDNIVESRRDAFLSDLSTGAPNPTGKGKRLIIVHIGSEEGFVNGGLLVFESKKGSADYHDEMNGDSFFDWIKGVISLLKDNRVIVMDNAPYHSVRAERCPTITWKKTDIKIWLEQKGEVYEKPLNKVGLMNIVNRIKPQFNKYVIDEYVKSKNMVVLRLPPYHCELNPIELAWSSVKRYIKMNNSTFKLPDVKKLVIEGINQCGPEKWKNFVSHVINEKKRFWDIDFIVEEVMESLGNCVMTITGDTSYSDSDY
;
A
#
# COMPACT_ATOMS: atom_id res chain seq x y z
N MET A 1 99.10 -32.04 -11.38
CA MET A 1 99.23 -33.11 -10.37
C MET A 1 97.85 -33.36 -9.90
N SER A 2 97.23 -34.35 -10.48
CA SER A 2 97.01 -35.69 -9.93
C SER A 2 96.11 -35.62 -8.68
N ASP A 3 95.03 -36.28 -8.47
CA ASP A 3 94.56 -37.59 -9.00
C ASP A 3 93.09 -37.74 -8.51
N THR A 4 92.33 -38.29 -9.37
CA THR A 4 91.56 -39.53 -9.21
C THR A 4 90.75 -39.71 -7.89
N ASN A 5 89.50 -39.89 -7.91
CA ASN A 5 88.95 -41.24 -7.82
C ASN A 5 87.37 -41.27 -7.90
N ALA A 6 86.98 -42.34 -8.40
CA ALA A 6 85.70 -42.77 -8.91
C ALA A 6 84.63 -43.12 -7.82
N PRO A 7 83.50 -43.68 -8.24
CA PRO A 7 82.22 -43.43 -7.69
C PRO A 7 81.77 -44.43 -6.62
N SER A 8 80.90 -43.99 -5.69
CA SER A 8 80.13 -44.95 -4.89
C SER A 8 78.63 -44.70 -5.04
N THR A 9 78.06 -45.64 -5.73
CA THR A 9 76.63 -45.89 -5.76
C THR A 9 76.13 -46.24 -4.38
N SER A 10 75.17 -45.44 -3.89
CA SER A 10 74.23 -45.92 -2.87
C SER A 10 72.84 -45.45 -3.21
N ASN A 11 72.08 -46.32 -3.83
CA ASN A 11 70.65 -46.29 -3.93
C ASN A 11 70.06 -46.39 -2.51
N ALA A 12 69.86 -45.28 -1.86
CA ALA A 12 68.97 -45.17 -0.67
C ALA A 12 67.61 -44.82 -1.15
N GLY A 13 66.69 -45.77 -1.26
CA GLY A 13 65.30 -45.57 -1.57
C GLY A 13 64.68 -44.59 -0.55
N SER A 14 64.20 -43.45 -1.05
CA SER A 14 63.47 -42.51 -0.27
C SER A 14 62.29 -43.21 0.44
N PRO A 15 62.07 -42.96 1.73
CA PRO A 15 60.97 -43.59 2.45
C PRO A 15 59.64 -43.18 1.80
N LEU A 16 58.89 -44.16 1.30
CA LEU A 16 57.58 -43.99 0.73
C LEU A 16 56.65 -43.29 1.79
N THR A 17 56.34 -42.06 1.57
CA THR A 17 55.38 -41.33 2.42
C THR A 17 54.06 -42.10 2.48
N PRO A 18 53.47 -42.32 3.67
CA PRO A 18 52.29 -43.14 3.77
C PRO A 18 51.09 -42.41 3.04
N VAL A 19 50.30 -43.19 2.29
CA VAL A 19 49.17 -42.73 1.53
C VAL A 19 48.18 -42.05 2.48
N LYS A 20 47.87 -40.75 2.26
CA LYS A 20 46.90 -40.02 3.05
C LYS A 20 45.52 -40.61 2.88
N LYS A 21 44.83 -40.89 4.00
CA LYS A 21 43.45 -41.35 3.99
C LYS A 21 42.53 -40.21 3.57
N ASN A 22 41.45 -40.51 2.83
CA ASN A 22 40.41 -39.53 2.49
C ASN A 22 39.75 -39.02 3.77
N PRO A 23 39.64 -37.68 3.98
CA PRO A 23 39.02 -37.13 5.20
C PRO A 23 37.60 -37.64 5.40
N CYS A 24 37.24 -37.92 6.66
CA CYS A 24 35.87 -38.29 7.03
C CYS A 24 34.88 -37.19 6.61
N GLY A 25 33.71 -37.59 6.05
CA GLY A 25 32.67 -36.66 5.58
C GLY A 25 32.82 -36.10 4.16
N LYS A 26 33.97 -36.32 3.50
CA LYS A 26 34.11 -36.01 2.07
C LYS A 26 33.69 -37.20 1.21
N PHE A 27 32.75 -36.96 0.28
CA PHE A 27 32.30 -37.99 -0.63
C PHE A 27 33.22 -38.11 -1.84
N ILE A 28 33.20 -39.30 -2.44
CA ILE A 28 33.98 -39.64 -3.64
C ILE A 28 33.14 -39.27 -4.87
N GLY A 29 33.68 -38.38 -5.71
CA GLY A 29 33.03 -37.94 -6.95
C GLY A 29 33.17 -38.99 -8.09
N SER A 30 32.42 -38.75 -9.19
CA SER A 30 32.42 -39.64 -10.36
C SER A 30 33.82 -39.88 -10.94
N ARG A 31 34.64 -38.83 -11.01
CA ARG A 31 36.04 -38.96 -11.50
C ARG A 31 36.88 -39.91 -10.63
N GLN A 32 36.76 -39.77 -9.31
CA GLN A 32 37.50 -40.67 -8.38
C GLN A 32 36.98 -42.10 -8.43
N LYS A 33 35.66 -42.29 -8.59
CA LYS A 33 35.07 -43.61 -8.81
C LYS A 33 35.59 -44.24 -10.11
N GLN A 34 35.72 -43.45 -11.18
CA GLN A 34 36.29 -43.92 -12.43
C GLN A 34 37.75 -44.34 -12.28
N MET A 35 38.55 -43.60 -11.52
CA MET A 35 39.93 -43.98 -11.19
C MET A 35 39.99 -45.31 -10.43
N ILE A 36 39.10 -45.53 -9.47
CA ILE A 36 39.03 -46.83 -8.75
C ILE A 36 38.73 -47.96 -9.73
N ILE A 37 37.85 -47.78 -10.70
CA ILE A 37 37.49 -48.79 -11.69
C ILE A 37 38.66 -49.06 -12.63
N ASN A 38 39.35 -48.00 -13.06
CA ASN A 38 40.58 -48.22 -13.92
C ASN A 38 41.65 -48.99 -13.18
N LEU A 39 41.95 -48.69 -11.91
CA LEU A 39 42.88 -49.43 -11.06
C LEU A 39 42.39 -50.86 -10.82
N TYR A 40 41.08 -51.05 -10.62
CA TYR A 40 40.49 -52.37 -10.49
C TYR A 40 40.72 -53.22 -11.75
N LYS A 41 40.51 -52.69 -12.96
CA LYS A 41 40.75 -53.35 -14.24
C LYS A 41 42.20 -53.71 -14.45
N SER A 42 43.14 -52.78 -14.18
CA SER A 42 44.57 -53.01 -14.28
C SER A 42 45.04 -54.17 -13.37
N LYS A 43 44.57 -54.13 -12.10
CA LYS A 43 44.97 -55.19 -11.14
C LYS A 43 44.39 -56.58 -11.43
N ILE A 44 43.19 -56.66 -12.01
CA ILE A 44 42.61 -57.90 -12.48
C ILE A 44 43.46 -58.47 -13.69
N ALA A 45 43.90 -57.60 -14.59
CA ALA A 45 44.70 -57.98 -15.71
C ALA A 45 46.10 -58.55 -15.26
N GLU A 46 46.64 -57.91 -14.17
CA GLU A 46 47.91 -58.36 -13.59
C GLU A 46 47.77 -59.69 -12.80
N GLN A 47 46.64 -59.85 -12.08
CA GLN A 47 46.42 -61.03 -11.21
C GLN A 47 44.97 -61.52 -11.31
N PRO A 48 44.62 -62.37 -12.31
CA PRO A 48 43.22 -62.78 -12.55
C PRO A 48 42.60 -63.60 -11.42
N SER A 49 43.42 -64.27 -10.60
CA SER A 49 42.98 -65.18 -9.52
C SER A 49 42.77 -64.50 -8.15
N ILE A 50 42.97 -63.15 -8.05
CA ILE A 50 42.83 -62.40 -6.76
C ILE A 50 41.39 -62.38 -6.23
N LYS A 51 41.23 -62.73 -4.94
CA LYS A 51 39.92 -62.69 -4.31
C LYS A 51 39.47 -61.26 -4.18
N VAL A 52 38.15 -61.01 -4.43
CA VAL A 52 37.57 -59.68 -4.38
C VAL A 52 37.82 -58.92 -3.04
N LYS A 53 37.86 -59.66 -1.94
CA LYS A 53 38.17 -59.13 -0.60
C LYS A 53 39.58 -58.58 -0.46
N GLU A 54 40.55 -59.27 -1.08
CA GLU A 54 41.95 -58.86 -1.11
C GLU A 54 42.20 -57.73 -2.07
N MET A 55 41.51 -57.72 -3.22
CA MET A 55 41.52 -56.64 -4.17
C MET A 55 41.00 -55.30 -3.53
N VAL A 56 39.89 -55.36 -2.82
CA VAL A 56 39.32 -54.16 -2.11
C VAL A 56 40.29 -53.63 -1.06
N LYS A 57 40.99 -54.55 -0.30
CA LYS A 57 42.02 -54.14 0.66
C LYS A 57 43.22 -53.50 -0.02
N LEU A 58 43.66 -54.03 -1.11
CA LEU A 58 44.79 -53.51 -1.90
C LEU A 58 44.48 -52.13 -2.46
N LEU A 59 43.33 -51.98 -3.10
CA LEU A 59 42.88 -50.70 -3.65
C LEU A 59 42.66 -49.65 -2.55
N SER A 60 42.15 -50.04 -1.39
CA SER A 60 42.01 -49.16 -0.23
C SER A 60 43.37 -48.69 0.28
N LYS A 61 44.35 -49.53 0.35
CA LYS A 61 45.71 -49.18 0.76
C LYS A 61 46.40 -48.24 -0.25
N ASN A 62 46.19 -48.45 -1.55
CA ASN A 62 46.78 -47.60 -2.60
C ASN A 62 46.11 -46.26 -2.82
N THR A 63 44.78 -46.13 -2.59
CA THR A 63 44.03 -44.95 -2.87
C THR A 63 43.69 -44.12 -1.62
N GLY A 64 43.85 -44.69 -0.42
CA GLY A 64 43.40 -44.07 0.83
C GLY A 64 41.87 -43.98 0.98
N ILE A 65 41.11 -44.61 0.07
CA ILE A 65 39.64 -44.59 0.07
C ILE A 65 39.12 -45.77 0.89
N GLY A 66 38.03 -45.55 1.62
CA GLY A 66 37.42 -46.56 2.50
C GLY A 66 36.96 -47.81 1.71
N GLN A 67 37.23 -49.00 2.27
CA GLN A 67 36.91 -50.29 1.65
C GLN A 67 35.45 -50.42 1.20
N LYS A 68 34.50 -49.93 2.02
CA LYS A 68 33.06 -49.95 1.70
C LYS A 68 32.73 -49.15 0.43
N THR A 69 33.35 -47.97 0.24
CA THR A 69 33.18 -47.16 -0.96
C THR A 69 33.72 -47.82 -2.19
N ILE A 70 34.94 -48.46 -2.11
CA ILE A 70 35.52 -49.19 -3.19
C ILE A 70 34.67 -50.42 -3.57
N GLN A 71 34.22 -51.18 -2.57
CA GLN A 71 33.36 -52.34 -2.78
C GLN A 71 32.06 -51.96 -3.48
N THR A 72 31.38 -50.88 -3.02
CA THR A 72 30.16 -50.36 -3.67
C THR A 72 30.43 -49.91 -5.10
N THR A 73 31.56 -49.19 -5.34
CA THR A 73 31.92 -48.71 -6.68
C THR A 73 32.17 -49.87 -7.65
N ILE A 74 32.86 -50.94 -7.19
CA ILE A 74 33.10 -52.14 -8.00
C ILE A 74 31.80 -52.89 -8.26
N ALA A 75 30.90 -52.99 -7.27
CA ALA A 75 29.61 -53.64 -7.44
C ALA A 75 28.70 -52.84 -8.43
N ASP A 76 28.66 -51.51 -8.33
CA ASP A 76 27.93 -50.65 -9.27
C ASP A 76 28.46 -50.81 -10.69
N TYR A 77 29.80 -50.90 -10.85
CA TYR A 77 30.43 -51.17 -12.16
C TYR A 77 30.06 -52.55 -12.73
N LYS A 78 30.11 -53.60 -11.91
CA LYS A 78 29.75 -54.97 -12.33
C LYS A 78 28.27 -55.08 -12.73
N ASN A 79 27.40 -54.31 -12.09
CA ASN A 79 25.97 -54.24 -12.36
C ASN A 79 25.61 -53.23 -13.45
N SER A 80 26.60 -52.71 -14.22
CA SER A 80 26.41 -51.73 -15.30
C SER A 80 25.65 -50.47 -14.89
N LYS A 81 25.71 -50.09 -13.60
CA LYS A 81 25.08 -48.85 -13.11
C LYS A 81 25.92 -47.63 -13.51
N PRO A 82 25.28 -46.50 -13.86
CA PRO A 82 26.01 -45.29 -14.22
C PRO A 82 26.80 -44.75 -13.05
N ILE A 83 28.07 -44.41 -13.29
CA ILE A 83 28.99 -43.89 -12.27
C ILE A 83 28.72 -42.39 -12.08
N GLN A 84 27.93 -42.06 -11.07
CA GLN A 84 27.55 -40.69 -10.76
C GLN A 84 28.17 -40.24 -9.43
N SER A 85 28.44 -38.93 -9.33
CA SER A 85 28.75 -38.32 -8.06
C SER A 85 27.49 -38.33 -7.18
N PRO A 86 27.61 -38.50 -5.85
CA PRO A 86 26.47 -38.37 -4.97
C PRO A 86 25.82 -37.01 -5.15
N SER A 87 24.48 -36.95 -5.32
CA SER A 87 23.77 -35.70 -5.42
C SER A 87 23.92 -34.91 -4.11
N LYS A 88 24.45 -33.69 -4.23
CA LYS A 88 24.54 -32.77 -3.08
C LYS A 88 23.19 -32.16 -2.70
N GLN A 89 22.25 -32.17 -3.62
CA GLN A 89 20.95 -31.56 -3.43
C GLN A 89 20.01 -32.62 -2.83
N LYS A 90 19.86 -32.56 -1.50
CA LYS A 90 18.58 -32.99 -0.93
C LYS A 90 17.56 -31.95 -1.44
N ILE A 91 16.62 -32.37 -2.26
CA ILE A 91 15.44 -31.58 -2.62
C ILE A 91 14.73 -31.35 -1.29
N ARG A 92 15.00 -30.19 -0.68
CA ARG A 92 14.23 -29.71 0.45
C ARG A 92 13.15 -28.82 -0.17
N LEU A 93 11.91 -29.27 -0.10
CA LEU A 93 10.78 -28.44 -0.43
C LEU A 93 10.96 -27.09 0.28
N THR A 94 10.88 -26.02 -0.47
CA THR A 94 10.90 -24.68 0.09
C THR A 94 9.70 -24.52 1.03
N PHE A 95 9.78 -23.60 1.96
CA PHE A 95 8.65 -23.33 2.88
C PHE A 95 7.35 -23.08 2.11
N LYS A 96 7.43 -22.43 0.95
CA LYS A 96 6.31 -22.12 0.06
C LYS A 96 5.61 -23.34 -0.51
N GLU A 97 6.38 -24.36 -0.86
CA GLU A 97 5.87 -25.62 -1.42
C GLU A 97 5.23 -26.54 -0.39
N LYS A 98 5.39 -26.22 0.90
CA LYS A 98 4.80 -26.97 2.01
C LYS A 98 3.44 -26.49 2.46
N VAL A 99 3.06 -25.26 2.06
CA VAL A 99 1.80 -24.62 2.45
C VAL A 99 0.79 -24.84 1.33
N ASP A 100 -0.25 -25.59 1.61
CA ASP A 100 -1.35 -25.85 0.69
C ASP A 100 -2.37 -24.70 0.63
N ASP A 101 -3.30 -24.79 -0.30
CA ASP A 101 -4.32 -23.75 -0.52
C ASP A 101 -5.34 -23.69 0.65
N PHE A 102 -5.58 -24.81 1.32
CA PHE A 102 -6.44 -24.83 2.51
C PHE A 102 -5.82 -23.98 3.63
N GLU A 103 -4.54 -24.21 3.89
CA GLU A 103 -3.78 -23.49 4.92
C GLU A 103 -3.65 -21.99 4.60
N ARG A 104 -3.44 -21.64 3.29
CA ARG A 104 -3.43 -20.26 2.78
C ARG A 104 -4.76 -19.56 3.07
N ASN A 105 -5.87 -20.20 2.76
CA ASN A 105 -7.21 -19.66 2.99
C ASN A 105 -7.55 -19.56 4.48
N ALA A 106 -7.15 -20.54 5.29
CA ALA A 106 -7.35 -20.52 6.73
C ALA A 106 -6.59 -19.36 7.40
N ILE A 107 -5.33 -19.12 7.01
CA ILE A 107 -4.56 -17.99 7.52
C ILE A 107 -5.18 -16.66 7.08
N ARG A 108 -5.63 -16.54 5.82
CA ARG A 108 -6.35 -15.35 5.33
C ARG A 108 -7.59 -15.08 6.17
N LYS A 109 -8.39 -16.10 6.46
CA LYS A 109 -9.59 -16.00 7.29
C LYS A 109 -9.25 -15.53 8.70
N LYS A 110 -8.22 -16.11 9.34
CA LYS A 110 -7.77 -15.69 10.69
C LYS A 110 -7.34 -14.21 10.73
N VAL A 111 -6.67 -13.70 9.70
CA VAL A 111 -6.32 -12.26 9.65
C VAL A 111 -7.58 -11.40 9.57
N ASN A 112 -8.53 -11.78 8.73
CA ASN A 112 -9.80 -11.06 8.59
C ASN A 112 -10.66 -11.14 9.86
N ASP A 113 -10.63 -12.24 10.60
CA ASP A 113 -11.34 -12.40 11.90
C ASP A 113 -10.92 -11.34 12.92
N PHE A 114 -9.64 -10.93 12.94
CA PHE A 114 -9.21 -9.79 13.76
C PHE A 114 -9.92 -8.49 13.35
N LEU A 115 -10.09 -8.26 12.05
CA LEU A 115 -10.77 -7.07 11.54
C LEU A 115 -12.26 -7.08 11.87
N PHE A 116 -12.94 -8.22 11.72
CA PHE A 116 -14.35 -8.40 12.14
C PHE A 116 -14.54 -8.15 13.63
N ARG A 117 -13.60 -8.59 14.48
CA ARG A 117 -13.60 -8.32 15.92
C ARG A 117 -13.12 -6.90 16.28
N ARG A 118 -12.91 -6.02 15.30
CA ARG A 118 -12.37 -4.65 15.47
C ARG A 118 -11.02 -4.61 16.20
N GLN A 119 -10.23 -5.66 16.07
CA GLN A 119 -8.89 -5.76 16.65
C GLN A 119 -7.83 -5.51 15.57
N VAL A 120 -6.70 -4.88 15.96
CA VAL A 120 -5.58 -4.68 15.04
C VAL A 120 -4.80 -5.98 14.88
N PRO A 121 -4.71 -6.55 13.67
CA PRO A 121 -3.91 -7.74 13.39
C PRO A 121 -2.43 -7.37 13.36
N THR A 122 -1.73 -7.55 14.47
CA THR A 122 -0.26 -7.49 14.49
C THR A 122 0.31 -8.85 14.11
N LEU A 123 1.52 -8.87 13.55
CA LEU A 123 2.16 -10.12 13.15
C LEU A 123 2.23 -11.14 14.31
N ASP A 124 2.48 -10.66 15.53
CA ASP A 124 2.59 -11.52 16.69
C ASP A 124 1.22 -12.07 17.15
N LYS A 125 0.16 -11.27 17.08
CA LYS A 125 -1.21 -11.75 17.34
C LYS A 125 -1.67 -12.78 16.33
N ILE A 126 -1.37 -12.55 15.04
CA ILE A 126 -1.67 -13.51 13.97
C ILE A 126 -0.88 -14.79 14.20
N LEU A 127 0.40 -14.70 14.57
CA LEU A 127 1.26 -15.84 14.84
C LEU A 127 0.70 -16.72 16.00
N ILE A 128 0.28 -16.08 17.09
CA ILE A 128 -0.34 -16.77 18.22
C ILE A 128 -1.64 -17.45 17.76
N SER A 129 -2.50 -16.75 17.04
CA SER A 129 -3.77 -17.29 16.55
C SER A 129 -3.61 -18.45 15.59
N VAL A 130 -2.60 -18.42 14.71
CA VAL A 130 -2.30 -19.49 13.77
C VAL A 130 -1.70 -20.68 14.49
N ASN A 131 -0.72 -20.48 15.37
CA ASN A 131 -0.03 -21.56 16.09
C ASN A 131 -0.89 -22.21 17.19
N SER A 132 -1.95 -21.56 17.64
CA SER A 132 -2.92 -22.15 18.57
C SER A 132 -3.97 -23.02 17.88
N ASP A 133 -4.02 -23.04 16.56
CA ASP A 133 -4.93 -23.87 15.80
C ASP A 133 -4.27 -25.23 15.47
N PRO A 134 -4.78 -26.33 16.02
CA PRO A 134 -4.19 -27.66 15.82
C PRO A 134 -4.33 -28.17 14.38
N THR A 135 -5.17 -27.55 13.54
CA THR A 135 -5.36 -27.93 12.14
C THR A 135 -4.34 -27.31 11.20
N LEU A 136 -3.56 -26.35 11.70
CA LEU A 136 -2.58 -25.61 10.90
C LEU A 136 -1.14 -25.98 11.31
N ASN A 137 -0.23 -25.84 10.37
CA ASN A 137 1.20 -26.01 10.66
C ASN A 137 1.70 -24.92 11.63
N THR A 138 2.71 -25.24 12.42
CA THR A 138 3.35 -24.26 13.32
C THR A 138 4.33 -23.39 12.54
N TYR A 139 4.20 -22.10 12.66
CA TYR A 139 5.00 -21.11 11.96
C TYR A 139 5.98 -20.40 12.87
N LYS A 140 7.15 -20.07 12.32
CA LYS A 140 8.04 -19.05 12.90
C LYS A 140 7.61 -17.68 12.37
N ARG A 141 7.89 -16.63 13.15
CA ARG A 141 7.51 -15.24 12.84
C ARG A 141 7.92 -14.79 11.43
N THR A 142 9.15 -15.11 11.02
CA THR A 142 9.68 -14.78 9.69
C THR A 142 8.95 -15.51 8.56
N ASN A 143 8.65 -16.80 8.76
CA ASN A 143 7.93 -17.59 7.76
C ASN A 143 6.50 -17.10 7.58
N LEU A 144 5.80 -16.77 8.67
CA LEU A 144 4.48 -16.19 8.60
C LEU A 144 4.49 -14.83 7.91
N TYR A 145 5.49 -13.97 8.19
CA TYR A 145 5.66 -12.69 7.50
C TYR A 145 5.79 -12.87 5.97
N HIS A 146 6.65 -13.79 5.52
CA HIS A 146 6.81 -14.06 4.09
C HIS A 146 5.53 -14.62 3.46
N LEU A 147 4.82 -15.50 4.19
CA LEU A 147 3.55 -16.05 3.73
C LEU A 147 2.46 -14.98 3.61
N LEU A 148 2.35 -14.08 4.58
CA LEU A 148 1.40 -12.96 4.50
C LEU A 148 1.70 -12.05 3.30
N ARG A 149 2.97 -11.78 3.00
CA ARG A 149 3.37 -11.02 1.81
C ARG A 149 2.98 -11.74 0.52
N GLU A 150 3.14 -13.06 0.46
CA GLU A 150 2.73 -13.89 -0.68
C GLU A 150 1.20 -13.93 -0.84
N LEU A 151 0.47 -13.91 0.26
CA LEU A 151 -0.99 -13.78 0.28
C LEU A 151 -1.49 -12.35 -0.06
N ASN A 152 -0.59 -11.45 -0.50
CA ASN A 152 -0.86 -10.06 -0.82
C ASN A 152 -1.30 -9.17 0.37
N PHE A 153 -0.99 -9.58 1.60
CA PHE A 153 -1.13 -8.67 2.72
C PHE A 153 0.04 -7.68 2.75
N THR A 154 -0.27 -6.40 2.87
CA THR A 154 0.71 -5.32 3.04
C THR A 154 0.57 -4.69 4.42
N TYR A 155 1.70 -4.52 5.11
CA TYR A 155 1.71 -3.75 6.34
C TYR A 155 1.81 -2.27 5.99
N SER A 156 0.67 -1.59 5.99
CA SER A 156 0.55 -0.16 5.63
C SER A 156 0.11 0.68 6.83
N LYS A 157 0.34 1.99 6.74
CA LYS A 157 -0.28 2.92 7.70
C LYS A 157 -1.80 2.76 7.64
N ARG A 158 -2.46 2.79 8.80
CA ARG A 158 -3.93 2.82 8.85
C ARG A 158 -4.39 4.04 8.06
N GLY A 159 -4.90 3.80 6.87
CA GLY A 159 -5.63 4.81 6.14
C GLY A 159 -6.98 5.08 6.82
N ARG A 160 -7.64 6.17 6.43
CA ARG A 160 -9.03 6.44 6.84
C ARG A 160 -10.04 5.47 6.23
N ASN A 161 -9.58 4.40 5.57
CA ASN A 161 -10.43 3.34 5.02
C ASN A 161 -11.10 2.61 6.17
N SER A 162 -12.23 3.13 6.56
CA SER A 162 -13.09 2.55 7.56
C SER A 162 -14.22 1.80 6.87
N ALA A 163 -14.90 0.94 7.63
CA ALA A 163 -16.14 0.29 7.22
C ALA A 163 -17.25 1.28 6.73
N PHE A 164 -17.03 2.58 6.84
CA PHE A 164 -17.92 3.62 6.31
C PHE A 164 -17.86 3.78 4.79
N ILE A 165 -16.77 3.39 4.12
CA ILE A 165 -16.64 3.49 2.65
C ILE A 165 -17.57 2.49 1.95
N GLU A 166 -17.87 1.39 2.61
CA GLU A 166 -18.70 0.28 2.08
C GLU A 166 -20.16 0.33 2.57
N ARG A 167 -20.61 1.47 3.10
CA ARG A 167 -22.02 1.67 3.42
C ARG A 167 -22.81 1.81 2.12
N ASP A 168 -23.97 1.20 2.06
CA ASP A 168 -24.83 1.17 0.87
C ASP A 168 -25.13 2.57 0.32
N ASP A 169 -25.37 3.54 1.20
CA ASP A 169 -25.61 4.93 0.80
C ASP A 169 -24.40 5.60 0.13
N ILE A 170 -23.19 5.25 0.58
CA ILE A 170 -21.93 5.74 -0.01
C ILE A 170 -21.63 5.02 -1.33
N VAL A 171 -21.87 3.71 -1.41
CA VAL A 171 -21.73 2.93 -2.64
C VAL A 171 -22.67 3.46 -3.71
N LEU A 172 -23.94 3.67 -3.39
CA LEU A 172 -24.94 4.27 -4.31
C LEU A 172 -24.52 5.66 -4.77
N TRP A 173 -24.02 6.50 -3.87
CA TRP A 173 -23.52 7.82 -4.24
C TRP A 173 -22.29 7.73 -5.16
N ARG A 174 -21.35 6.81 -4.86
CA ARG A 174 -20.16 6.57 -5.68
C ARG A 174 -20.55 6.12 -7.08
N THR A 175 -21.46 5.15 -7.20
CA THR A 175 -21.95 4.65 -8.48
C THR A 175 -22.59 5.76 -9.31
N LYS A 176 -23.49 6.56 -8.69
CA LYS A 176 -24.11 7.72 -9.34
C LYS A 176 -23.08 8.76 -9.78
N PHE A 177 -22.13 9.10 -8.91
CA PHE A 177 -21.04 10.02 -9.24
C PHE A 177 -20.22 9.55 -10.46
N ILE A 178 -19.90 8.26 -10.52
CA ILE A 178 -19.16 7.68 -11.64
C ILE A 178 -19.98 7.70 -12.93
N GLN A 179 -21.29 7.44 -12.85
CA GLN A 179 -22.20 7.54 -14.02
C GLN A 179 -22.26 8.98 -14.54
N ASP A 180 -22.52 9.93 -13.66
CA ASP A 180 -22.67 11.35 -14.01
C ASP A 180 -21.37 11.92 -14.62
N ILE A 181 -20.21 11.64 -14.04
CA ILE A 181 -18.95 12.15 -14.57
C ILE A 181 -18.57 11.49 -15.90
N ARG A 182 -18.94 10.23 -16.14
CA ARG A 182 -18.77 9.57 -17.44
C ARG A 182 -19.65 10.23 -18.52
N LYS A 183 -20.91 10.47 -18.18
CA LYS A 183 -21.86 11.18 -19.04
C LYS A 183 -21.33 12.54 -19.45
N TYR A 184 -20.89 13.36 -18.50
CA TYR A 184 -20.35 14.69 -18.81
C TYR A 184 -19.08 14.66 -19.65
N ARG A 185 -18.23 13.65 -19.51
CA ARG A 185 -17.09 13.44 -20.42
C ARG A 185 -17.52 13.06 -21.83
N GLN A 186 -18.52 12.21 -21.97
CA GLN A 186 -19.07 11.84 -23.28
C GLN A 186 -19.72 13.03 -23.97
N GLU A 187 -20.34 13.95 -23.21
CA GLU A 187 -20.86 15.21 -23.71
C GLU A 187 -19.76 16.23 -24.10
N GLY A 188 -18.49 15.89 -23.94
CA GLY A 188 -17.35 16.75 -24.22
C GLY A 188 -17.22 17.96 -23.28
N ARG A 189 -17.83 17.92 -22.11
CA ARG A 189 -17.72 18.98 -21.09
C ARG A 189 -16.36 18.97 -20.45
N THR A 190 -15.76 20.14 -20.27
CA THR A 190 -14.52 20.25 -19.45
C THR A 190 -14.89 20.06 -17.98
N ILE A 191 -14.16 19.21 -17.30
CA ILE A 191 -14.35 18.94 -15.89
C ILE A 191 -13.25 19.64 -15.11
N TYR A 192 -13.64 20.51 -14.20
CA TYR A 192 -12.77 21.18 -13.25
C TYR A 192 -12.83 20.49 -11.90
N TYR A 193 -11.69 20.38 -11.26
CA TYR A 193 -11.50 19.74 -9.96
C TYR A 193 -11.04 20.79 -8.97
N LEU A 194 -11.78 20.95 -7.89
CA LEU A 194 -11.57 21.94 -6.86
C LEU A 194 -11.25 21.23 -5.56
N ASP A 195 -10.32 21.79 -4.78
CA ASP A 195 -9.98 21.31 -3.45
C ASP A 195 -9.11 22.32 -2.70
N GLU A 196 -9.03 22.16 -1.38
CA GLU A 196 -8.16 22.88 -0.48
C GLU A 196 -7.04 22.01 0.03
N THR A 197 -5.91 22.66 0.27
CA THR A 197 -4.79 22.01 0.92
C THR A 197 -4.04 22.99 1.81
N TRP A 198 -3.06 22.50 2.53
CA TRP A 198 -2.18 23.34 3.35
C TRP A 198 -0.73 22.96 3.20
N ALA A 199 0.14 23.95 3.46
CA ALA A 199 1.57 23.79 3.60
C ALA A 199 2.03 24.43 4.91
N ASN A 200 2.83 23.73 5.69
CA ASN A 200 3.43 24.31 6.90
C ASN A 200 4.79 24.91 6.55
N ILE A 201 5.16 25.96 7.25
CA ILE A 201 6.46 26.63 7.05
C ILE A 201 7.62 25.64 7.31
N GLY A 202 7.45 24.73 8.27
CA GLY A 202 8.44 23.72 8.61
C GLY A 202 8.39 22.45 7.75
N ASP A 203 7.58 22.39 6.69
CA ASP A 203 7.51 21.21 5.83
C ASP A 203 8.83 21.06 5.05
N CYS A 204 9.55 19.94 5.29
CA CYS A 204 10.80 19.57 4.61
C CYS A 204 10.83 18.05 4.36
N MET A 205 11.84 17.59 3.66
CA MET A 205 12.06 16.16 3.45
C MET A 205 12.46 15.50 4.77
N GLU A 206 11.79 14.39 5.12
CA GLU A 206 12.05 13.63 6.34
C GLU A 206 13.39 12.88 6.32
N LYS A 207 13.95 12.65 5.14
CA LYS A 207 15.21 11.91 4.94
C LYS A 207 16.15 12.71 4.07
N ASN A 208 17.39 12.80 4.50
CA ASN A 208 18.48 13.41 3.75
C ASN A 208 19.71 12.50 3.81
N TRP A 209 20.64 12.69 2.87
CA TRP A 209 21.96 12.10 2.99
C TRP A 209 22.76 12.84 4.06
N VAL A 210 23.26 12.10 5.03
CA VAL A 210 24.06 12.63 6.13
C VAL A 210 25.43 11.96 6.06
N ASP A 211 26.48 12.77 6.12
CA ASP A 211 27.83 12.25 6.26
C ASP A 211 28.08 11.90 7.73
N ASN A 212 28.24 10.61 8.00
CA ASN A 212 28.48 10.09 9.34
C ASN A 212 29.93 10.26 9.81
N ILE A 213 30.81 10.75 8.95
CA ILE A 213 32.21 11.02 9.30
C ILE A 213 32.33 12.37 10.04
N VAL A 214 31.41 13.29 9.74
CA VAL A 214 31.38 14.63 10.34
C VAL A 214 30.60 14.57 11.66
N GLU A 215 31.32 14.51 12.78
CA GLU A 215 30.72 14.39 14.12
C GLU A 215 30.34 15.74 14.73
N SER A 216 30.99 16.84 14.32
CA SER A 216 30.79 18.15 14.89
C SER A 216 30.87 19.30 13.87
N ARG A 217 30.31 20.49 14.23
CA ARG A 217 30.46 21.71 13.41
C ARG A 217 31.92 22.11 13.25
N ARG A 218 32.74 21.81 14.22
CA ARG A 218 34.18 22.15 14.20
C ARG A 218 34.92 21.25 13.22
N ASP A 219 34.61 19.96 13.19
CA ASP A 219 35.18 19.02 12.22
C ASP A 219 34.73 19.34 10.79
N ALA A 220 33.46 19.72 10.63
CA ALA A 220 32.93 20.17 9.34
C ALA A 220 33.72 21.41 8.85
N PHE A 221 33.92 22.38 9.70
CA PHE A 221 34.68 23.61 9.38
C PHE A 221 36.14 23.32 9.03
N LEU A 222 36.80 22.46 9.80
CA LEU A 222 38.22 22.10 9.57
C LEU A 222 38.42 21.28 8.28
N SER A 223 37.40 20.57 7.86
CA SER A 223 37.41 19.69 6.67
C SER A 223 36.76 20.33 5.45
N ASP A 224 36.35 21.60 5.51
CA ASP A 224 35.57 22.31 4.50
C ASP A 224 34.29 21.54 4.07
N LEU A 225 33.65 20.94 5.07
CA LEU A 225 32.43 20.16 4.93
C LEU A 225 31.27 20.84 5.66
N SER A 226 30.05 20.29 5.48
CA SER A 226 28.84 20.81 6.12
C SER A 226 28.27 19.79 7.12
N THR A 227 27.65 20.25 8.18
CA THR A 227 26.89 19.42 9.14
C THR A 227 25.51 19.01 8.61
N GLY A 228 25.20 19.29 7.37
CA GLY A 228 23.93 18.97 6.72
C GLY A 228 22.93 20.14 6.64
N ALA A 229 21.74 19.87 6.12
CA ALA A 229 20.70 20.88 5.96
C ALA A 229 20.11 21.32 7.32
N PRO A 230 19.75 22.59 7.48
CA PRO A 230 19.08 23.07 8.68
C PRO A 230 17.73 22.36 8.86
N ASN A 231 17.42 22.00 10.10
CA ASN A 231 16.14 21.41 10.45
C ASN A 231 15.19 22.49 11.02
N PRO A 232 13.91 22.46 10.68
CA PRO A 232 12.93 23.34 11.27
C PRO A 232 12.71 22.99 12.74
N THR A 233 12.42 24.00 13.57
CA THR A 233 12.09 23.80 15.00
C THR A 233 10.70 23.19 15.24
N GLY A 234 9.93 22.98 14.18
CA GLY A 234 8.58 22.42 14.21
C GLY A 234 7.82 22.72 12.94
N LYS A 235 6.51 22.43 12.92
CA LYS A 235 5.65 22.68 11.73
C LYS A 235 5.49 24.18 11.41
N GLY A 236 5.58 25.04 12.41
CA GLY A 236 5.42 26.48 12.26
C GLY A 236 4.00 26.90 11.85
N LYS A 237 3.90 28.08 11.25
CA LYS A 237 2.65 28.61 10.70
C LYS A 237 2.20 27.79 9.48
N ARG A 238 0.90 27.85 9.18
CA ARG A 238 0.26 27.12 8.08
C ARG A 238 -0.24 28.10 7.02
N LEU A 239 0.02 27.80 5.77
CA LEU A 239 -0.65 28.41 4.62
C LEU A 239 -1.80 27.52 4.19
N ILE A 240 -2.96 28.12 3.99
CA ILE A 240 -4.12 27.47 3.36
C ILE A 240 -4.11 27.87 1.90
N ILE A 241 -4.32 26.85 1.04
CA ILE A 241 -4.20 26.98 -0.40
C ILE A 241 -5.47 26.39 -1.00
N VAL A 242 -6.19 27.19 -1.78
CA VAL A 242 -7.37 26.77 -2.53
C VAL A 242 -7.10 26.95 -4.01
N HIS A 243 -7.44 25.98 -4.80
CA HIS A 243 -7.28 26.09 -6.25
C HIS A 243 -8.27 25.20 -7.00
N ILE A 244 -8.37 25.44 -8.29
CA ILE A 244 -9.15 24.67 -9.23
C ILE A 244 -8.31 24.36 -10.47
N GLY A 245 -8.47 23.17 -11.02
CA GLY A 245 -7.71 22.73 -12.19
C GLY A 245 -8.49 21.77 -13.08
N SER A 246 -7.99 21.51 -14.26
CA SER A 246 -8.54 20.58 -15.24
C SER A 246 -7.41 19.82 -15.93
N GLU A 247 -7.70 19.04 -16.95
CA GLU A 247 -6.66 18.42 -17.81
C GLU A 247 -5.72 19.44 -18.48
N GLU A 248 -6.14 20.70 -18.57
CA GLU A 248 -5.35 21.80 -19.13
C GLU A 248 -4.38 22.43 -18.11
N GLY A 249 -4.45 22.01 -16.85
CA GLY A 249 -3.64 22.55 -15.75
C GLY A 249 -4.48 23.25 -14.69
N PHE A 250 -3.81 23.92 -13.78
CA PHE A 250 -4.47 24.84 -12.84
C PHE A 250 -5.00 26.08 -13.58
N VAL A 251 -6.17 26.56 -13.17
CA VAL A 251 -6.80 27.73 -13.77
C VAL A 251 -6.02 28.98 -13.37
N ASN A 252 -5.57 29.73 -14.37
CA ASN A 252 -4.85 30.98 -14.13
C ASN A 252 -5.75 32.01 -13.42
N GLY A 253 -5.27 32.60 -12.32
CA GLY A 253 -6.08 33.52 -11.49
C GLY A 253 -7.00 32.81 -10.47
N GLY A 254 -7.08 31.47 -10.47
CA GLY A 254 -7.89 30.71 -9.54
C GLY A 254 -7.23 30.38 -8.19
N LEU A 255 -5.99 30.79 -7.97
CA LEU A 255 -5.25 30.51 -6.75
C LEU A 255 -5.67 31.46 -5.62
N LEU A 256 -6.04 30.88 -4.46
CA LEU A 256 -6.18 31.62 -3.21
C LEU A 256 -5.17 31.05 -2.18
N VAL A 257 -4.36 31.92 -1.59
CA VAL A 257 -3.39 31.55 -0.54
C VAL A 257 -3.47 32.57 0.59
N PHE A 258 -3.72 32.10 1.79
CA PHE A 258 -3.74 32.93 3.00
C PHE A 258 -3.10 32.22 4.20
N GLU A 259 -2.71 32.99 5.20
CA GLU A 259 -2.12 32.50 6.43
C GLU A 259 -3.20 32.04 7.40
N SER A 260 -3.02 30.85 7.97
CA SER A 260 -3.87 30.31 9.03
C SER A 260 -3.71 31.13 10.32
N LYS A 261 -4.78 31.42 11.01
CA LYS A 261 -4.78 32.12 12.30
C LYS A 261 -4.15 31.20 13.37
N LYS A 262 -3.42 31.79 14.32
CA LYS A 262 -2.81 31.04 15.41
C LYS A 262 -3.90 30.36 16.26
N GLY A 263 -3.81 29.05 16.42
CA GLY A 263 -4.60 28.28 17.40
C GLY A 263 -5.74 27.43 16.82
N SER A 264 -6.06 27.50 15.52
CA SER A 264 -7.04 26.60 14.95
C SER A 264 -6.39 25.22 14.67
N ALA A 265 -6.99 24.18 15.21
CA ALA A 265 -6.55 22.79 14.99
C ALA A 265 -6.95 22.29 13.60
N ASP A 266 -8.01 22.85 13.03
CA ASP A 266 -8.57 22.47 11.75
C ASP A 266 -8.62 23.68 10.78
N TYR A 267 -8.22 23.49 9.52
CA TYR A 267 -8.30 24.53 8.49
C TYR A 267 -9.74 24.79 8.04
N HIS A 268 -10.65 23.84 8.27
CA HIS A 268 -12.08 24.01 8.00
C HIS A 268 -12.73 25.10 8.86
N ASP A 269 -12.17 25.39 10.03
CA ASP A 269 -12.65 26.46 10.90
C ASP A 269 -12.25 27.87 10.42
N GLU A 270 -11.28 27.94 9.51
CA GLU A 270 -10.72 29.22 9.03
C GLU A 270 -11.28 29.65 7.67
N MET A 271 -11.68 28.68 6.84
CA MET A 271 -12.42 28.92 5.63
C MET A 271 -13.91 28.96 5.97
N ASN A 272 -14.52 30.12 5.90
CA ASN A 272 -15.95 30.25 6.08
C ASN A 272 -16.70 30.27 4.73
N GLY A 273 -18.01 30.02 4.79
CA GLY A 273 -18.85 29.94 3.58
C GLY A 273 -18.84 31.21 2.75
N ASP A 274 -18.77 32.40 3.38
CA ASP A 274 -18.80 33.69 2.68
C ASP A 274 -17.47 33.90 1.92
N SER A 275 -16.34 33.70 2.56
CA SER A 275 -15.03 33.83 1.92
C SER A 275 -14.84 32.83 0.75
N PHE A 276 -15.34 31.61 0.93
CA PHE A 276 -15.33 30.63 -0.14
C PHE A 276 -16.28 31.01 -1.28
N PHE A 277 -17.46 31.51 -0.96
CA PHE A 277 -18.43 31.96 -1.96
C PHE A 277 -17.92 33.16 -2.75
N ASP A 278 -17.22 34.10 -2.14
CA ASP A 278 -16.61 35.22 -2.84
C ASP A 278 -15.46 34.78 -3.75
N TRP A 279 -14.65 33.85 -3.29
CA TRP A 279 -13.60 33.26 -4.12
C TRP A 279 -14.18 32.51 -5.32
N ILE A 280 -15.19 31.63 -5.12
CA ILE A 280 -15.79 30.85 -6.20
C ILE A 280 -16.47 31.72 -7.25
N LYS A 281 -17.08 32.86 -6.85
CA LYS A 281 -17.62 33.85 -7.81
C LYS A 281 -16.53 34.40 -8.75
N GLY A 282 -15.37 34.73 -8.17
CA GLY A 282 -14.22 35.20 -8.95
C GLY A 282 -13.72 34.14 -9.91
N VAL A 283 -13.58 32.90 -9.43
CA VAL A 283 -13.08 31.77 -10.22
C VAL A 283 -14.04 31.38 -11.35
N ILE A 284 -15.34 31.32 -11.08
CA ILE A 284 -16.35 30.97 -12.09
C ILE A 284 -16.30 31.90 -13.29
N SER A 285 -15.99 33.19 -13.09
CA SER A 285 -15.85 34.15 -14.18
C SER A 285 -14.68 33.85 -15.12
N LEU A 286 -13.70 33.06 -14.66
CA LEU A 286 -12.54 32.62 -15.45
C LEU A 286 -12.81 31.32 -16.24
N LEU A 287 -13.88 30.60 -15.89
CA LEU A 287 -14.24 29.35 -16.52
C LEU A 287 -15.17 29.60 -17.71
N LYS A 288 -15.10 28.74 -18.71
CA LYS A 288 -16.04 28.74 -19.84
C LYS A 288 -17.42 28.24 -19.39
N ASP A 289 -18.48 28.60 -20.13
CA ASP A 289 -19.82 28.10 -19.87
C ASP A 289 -19.96 26.59 -20.11
N ASN A 290 -21.03 25.98 -19.59
CA ASN A 290 -21.33 24.56 -19.78
C ASN A 290 -20.25 23.60 -19.25
N ARG A 291 -19.72 23.87 -18.08
CA ARG A 291 -18.67 23.07 -17.44
C ARG A 291 -19.18 22.34 -16.21
N VAL A 292 -18.39 21.38 -15.73
CA VAL A 292 -18.67 20.63 -14.51
C VAL A 292 -17.57 20.94 -13.49
N ILE A 293 -17.99 21.28 -12.28
CA ILE A 293 -17.09 21.54 -11.15
C ILE A 293 -17.25 20.38 -10.17
N VAL A 294 -16.18 19.64 -9.94
CA VAL A 294 -16.10 18.57 -8.93
C VAL A 294 -15.55 19.16 -7.65
N MET A 295 -16.26 18.98 -6.55
CA MET A 295 -15.84 19.41 -5.20
C MET A 295 -16.32 18.42 -4.14
N ASP A 296 -15.74 18.47 -2.96
CA ASP A 296 -16.16 17.69 -1.79
C ASP A 296 -17.38 18.28 -1.08
N ASN A 297 -17.71 17.74 0.09
CA ASN A 297 -18.87 18.14 0.89
C ASN A 297 -18.49 18.89 2.17
N ALA A 298 -17.39 19.64 2.16
CA ALA A 298 -17.00 20.44 3.32
C ALA A 298 -18.16 21.36 3.78
N PRO A 299 -18.28 21.66 5.08
CA PRO A 299 -19.38 22.47 5.61
C PRO A 299 -19.54 23.82 4.90
N TYR A 300 -18.43 24.49 4.59
CA TYR A 300 -18.43 25.78 3.90
C TYR A 300 -18.74 25.68 2.39
N HIS A 301 -18.57 24.50 1.76
CA HIS A 301 -19.09 24.21 0.43
C HIS A 301 -20.58 23.92 0.43
N SER A 302 -21.12 23.51 1.57
CA SER A 302 -22.47 22.98 1.73
C SER A 302 -23.39 23.93 2.50
N VAL A 303 -23.13 25.25 2.38
CA VAL A 303 -24.02 26.28 2.94
C VAL A 303 -25.35 26.19 2.24
N ARG A 304 -26.43 25.99 3.00
CA ARG A 304 -27.77 25.87 2.46
C ARG A 304 -28.34 27.23 2.09
N ALA A 305 -29.00 27.30 0.95
CA ALA A 305 -29.70 28.49 0.51
C ALA A 305 -30.85 28.85 1.47
N GLU A 306 -31.45 27.83 2.09
CA GLU A 306 -32.50 27.98 3.06
C GLU A 306 -32.36 26.97 4.22
N ARG A 307 -32.61 27.43 5.43
CA ARG A 307 -32.63 26.54 6.61
C ARG A 307 -33.98 25.83 6.70
N CYS A 308 -33.99 24.53 6.41
CA CYS A 308 -35.16 23.69 6.62
C CYS A 308 -35.37 23.39 8.12
N PRO A 309 -36.63 23.31 8.60
CA PRO A 309 -36.93 22.97 9.98
C PRO A 309 -36.30 21.63 10.41
N THR A 310 -35.90 21.59 11.68
CA THR A 310 -35.43 20.40 12.38
C THR A 310 -36.31 20.17 13.61
N ILE A 311 -36.15 18.97 14.22
CA ILE A 311 -36.91 18.64 15.45
C ILE A 311 -36.65 19.61 16.61
N THR A 312 -35.54 20.35 16.57
CA THR A 312 -35.21 21.37 17.59
C THR A 312 -35.99 22.67 17.46
N TRP A 313 -36.57 22.94 16.27
CA TRP A 313 -37.36 24.17 16.04
C TRP A 313 -38.62 24.17 16.88
N LYS A 314 -39.11 25.34 17.21
CA LYS A 314 -40.41 25.48 17.87
C LYS A 314 -41.55 25.08 16.92
N LYS A 315 -42.64 24.53 17.48
CA LYS A 315 -43.79 24.09 16.69
C LYS A 315 -44.39 25.23 15.86
N THR A 316 -44.39 26.43 16.38
CA THR A 316 -44.83 27.65 15.69
C THR A 316 -44.02 27.95 14.44
N ASP A 317 -42.68 27.87 14.56
CA ASP A 317 -41.77 28.18 13.47
C ASP A 317 -41.86 27.15 12.34
N ILE A 318 -42.05 25.86 12.69
CA ILE A 318 -42.31 24.81 11.72
C ILE A 318 -43.59 25.06 10.94
N LYS A 319 -44.67 25.51 11.62
CA LYS A 319 -45.94 25.85 10.95
C LYS A 319 -45.78 27.00 9.99
N ILE A 320 -45.16 28.12 10.43
CA ILE A 320 -44.88 29.29 9.60
C ILE A 320 -44.11 28.88 8.34
N TRP A 321 -43.07 28.06 8.50
CA TRP A 321 -42.28 27.59 7.36
C TRP A 321 -43.11 26.75 6.39
N LEU A 322 -43.96 25.83 6.87
CA LEU A 322 -44.83 25.01 6.02
C LEU A 322 -45.88 25.88 5.28
N GLU A 323 -46.45 26.86 5.96
CA GLU A 323 -47.40 27.82 5.36
C GLU A 323 -46.73 28.68 4.28
N GLN A 324 -45.49 29.13 4.50
CA GLN A 324 -44.69 29.83 3.48
C GLN A 324 -44.38 28.96 2.25
N LYS A 325 -44.36 27.62 2.40
CA LYS A 325 -44.18 26.69 1.29
C LYS A 325 -45.48 26.26 0.61
N GLY A 326 -46.62 26.80 1.05
CA GLY A 326 -47.91 26.47 0.49
C GLY A 326 -48.44 25.09 0.88
N GLU A 327 -47.89 24.48 1.92
CA GLU A 327 -48.36 23.19 2.40
C GLU A 327 -49.64 23.33 3.24
N VAL A 328 -50.68 22.69 2.76
CA VAL A 328 -51.99 22.63 3.47
C VAL A 328 -52.05 21.33 4.25
N TYR A 329 -52.38 21.44 5.53
CA TYR A 329 -52.53 20.25 6.39
C TYR A 329 -53.69 20.43 7.38
N GLU A 330 -54.37 19.36 7.72
CA GLU A 330 -55.45 19.36 8.68
C GLU A 330 -54.95 19.63 10.10
N LYS A 331 -55.66 20.48 10.84
CA LYS A 331 -55.33 20.81 12.25
C LYS A 331 -56.27 20.05 13.18
N PRO A 332 -55.79 19.59 14.36
CA PRO A 332 -54.45 19.83 14.94
C PRO A 332 -53.44 18.73 14.65
N LEU A 333 -52.22 19.09 14.24
CA LEU A 333 -51.07 18.17 14.17
C LEU A 333 -50.12 18.40 15.37
N ASN A 334 -49.57 17.32 15.87
CA ASN A 334 -48.44 17.37 16.81
C ASN A 334 -47.14 17.72 16.08
N LYS A 335 -46.03 17.93 16.82
CA LYS A 335 -44.74 18.30 16.22
C LYS A 335 -44.20 17.21 15.28
N VAL A 336 -44.43 15.92 15.61
CA VAL A 336 -44.00 14.79 14.79
C VAL A 336 -44.73 14.76 13.45
N GLY A 337 -46.06 15.00 13.45
CA GLY A 337 -46.85 15.09 12.23
C GLY A 337 -46.40 16.22 11.30
N LEU A 338 -46.09 17.39 11.87
CA LEU A 338 -45.52 18.51 11.11
C LEU A 338 -44.15 18.16 10.53
N MET A 339 -43.28 17.47 11.31
CA MET A 339 -41.98 17.04 10.82
C MET A 339 -42.05 15.97 9.71
N ASN A 340 -43.06 15.12 9.70
CA ASN A 340 -43.30 14.19 8.60
C ASN A 340 -43.59 14.94 7.28
N ILE A 341 -44.37 16.02 7.35
CA ILE A 341 -44.62 16.88 6.18
C ILE A 341 -43.30 17.56 5.75
N VAL A 342 -42.60 18.16 6.71
CA VAL A 342 -41.28 18.76 6.43
C VAL A 342 -40.35 17.77 5.73
N ASN A 343 -40.24 16.56 6.24
CA ASN A 343 -39.33 15.54 5.66
C ASN A 343 -39.75 15.14 4.24
N ARG A 344 -41.04 15.13 3.93
CA ARG A 344 -41.57 14.86 2.59
C ARG A 344 -41.13 15.91 1.58
N ILE A 345 -41.20 17.20 1.95
CA ILE A 345 -40.92 18.32 1.03
C ILE A 345 -39.48 18.82 1.09
N LYS A 346 -38.78 18.54 2.18
CA LYS A 346 -37.40 18.98 2.42
C LYS A 346 -36.40 18.70 1.25
N PRO A 347 -36.47 17.60 0.50
CA PRO A 347 -35.60 17.37 -0.65
C PRO A 347 -35.70 18.48 -1.71
N GLN A 348 -36.83 19.13 -1.89
CA GLN A 348 -37.03 20.21 -2.87
C GLN A 348 -36.33 21.53 -2.44
N PHE A 349 -36.17 21.74 -1.12
CA PHE A 349 -35.60 22.95 -0.52
C PHE A 349 -34.16 22.75 -0.01
N ASN A 350 -33.64 21.53 -0.08
CA ASN A 350 -32.27 21.19 0.33
C ASN A 350 -31.25 21.60 -0.74
N LYS A 351 -31.23 22.89 -1.08
CA LYS A 351 -30.34 23.46 -2.09
C LYS A 351 -29.17 24.17 -1.44
N TYR A 352 -28.01 24.08 -2.09
CA TYR A 352 -26.80 24.78 -1.62
C TYR A 352 -26.61 26.07 -2.41
N VAL A 353 -26.18 27.13 -1.72
CA VAL A 353 -25.94 28.47 -2.30
C VAL A 353 -25.00 28.37 -3.50
N ILE A 354 -23.93 27.63 -3.37
CA ILE A 354 -22.92 27.47 -4.41
C ILE A 354 -23.50 26.74 -5.63
N ASP A 355 -24.23 25.64 -5.40
CA ASP A 355 -24.80 24.85 -6.47
C ASP A 355 -25.80 25.65 -7.32
N GLU A 356 -26.68 26.45 -6.64
CA GLU A 356 -27.64 27.33 -7.32
C GLU A 356 -26.94 28.48 -8.07
N TYR A 357 -25.87 29.03 -7.51
CA TYR A 357 -25.08 30.07 -8.17
C TYR A 357 -24.37 29.51 -9.41
N VAL A 358 -23.70 28.37 -9.30
CA VAL A 358 -23.02 27.69 -10.42
C VAL A 358 -24.01 27.32 -11.52
N LYS A 359 -25.19 26.82 -11.12
CA LYS A 359 -26.28 26.50 -12.04
C LYS A 359 -26.81 27.74 -12.79
N SER A 360 -26.89 28.91 -12.13
CA SER A 360 -27.27 30.16 -12.78
C SER A 360 -26.30 30.61 -13.86
N LYS A 361 -25.06 30.06 -13.86
CA LYS A 361 -24.01 30.27 -14.87
C LYS A 361 -23.94 29.12 -15.91
N ASN A 362 -25.01 28.34 -16.03
CA ASN A 362 -25.08 27.19 -16.95
C ASN A 362 -23.98 26.15 -16.74
N MET A 363 -23.54 25.96 -15.49
CA MET A 363 -22.54 24.98 -15.06
C MET A 363 -23.19 24.01 -14.07
N VAL A 364 -22.50 22.90 -13.81
CA VAL A 364 -22.98 21.85 -12.91
C VAL A 364 -21.96 21.61 -11.81
N VAL A 365 -22.41 21.52 -10.57
CA VAL A 365 -21.62 21.03 -9.45
C VAL A 365 -21.83 19.53 -9.32
N LEU A 366 -20.75 18.76 -9.29
CA LEU A 366 -20.76 17.33 -9.03
C LEU A 366 -20.03 17.06 -7.71
N ARG A 367 -20.79 16.63 -6.70
CA ARG A 367 -20.28 16.40 -5.36
C ARG A 367 -19.62 15.05 -5.24
N LEU A 368 -18.39 15.02 -4.70
CA LEU A 368 -17.67 13.77 -4.42
C LEU A 368 -18.43 12.92 -3.39
N PRO A 369 -18.43 11.60 -3.56
CA PRO A 369 -18.91 10.72 -2.49
C PRO A 369 -18.02 10.88 -1.26
N PRO A 370 -18.59 10.86 -0.06
CA PRO A 370 -17.81 10.98 1.18
C PRO A 370 -16.71 9.93 1.28
N TYR A 371 -15.58 10.30 1.86
CA TYR A 371 -14.40 9.44 2.05
C TYR A 371 -13.64 9.03 0.78
N HIS A 372 -14.06 9.46 -0.40
CA HIS A 372 -13.47 9.13 -1.70
C HIS A 372 -12.65 10.27 -2.30
N CYS A 373 -11.66 10.78 -1.58
CA CYS A 373 -10.75 11.82 -2.09
C CYS A 373 -9.89 11.30 -3.27
N GLU A 374 -9.66 9.99 -3.37
CA GLU A 374 -8.94 9.36 -4.48
C GLU A 374 -9.66 9.51 -5.84
N LEU A 375 -10.94 9.88 -5.84
CA LEU A 375 -11.68 10.19 -7.05
C LEU A 375 -11.47 11.63 -7.53
N ASN A 376 -10.71 12.45 -6.79
CA ASN A 376 -10.38 13.82 -7.12
C ASN A 376 -8.92 13.96 -7.58
N PRO A 377 -8.64 14.21 -8.88
CA PRO A 377 -7.26 14.30 -9.39
C PRO A 377 -6.42 15.43 -8.76
N ILE A 378 -7.03 16.47 -8.23
CA ILE A 378 -6.32 17.58 -7.61
C ILE A 378 -5.53 17.16 -6.36
N GLU A 379 -5.92 16.07 -5.71
CA GLU A 379 -5.17 15.49 -4.59
C GLU A 379 -3.77 15.01 -5.02
N LEU A 380 -3.67 14.48 -6.25
CA LEU A 380 -2.38 14.11 -6.84
C LEU A 380 -1.55 15.36 -7.20
N ALA A 381 -2.22 16.40 -7.67
CA ALA A 381 -1.58 17.69 -7.93
C ALA A 381 -1.03 18.28 -6.61
N TRP A 382 -1.81 18.26 -5.53
CA TRP A 382 -1.36 18.66 -4.21
C TRP A 382 -0.18 17.87 -3.69
N SER A 383 -0.18 16.56 -3.93
CA SER A 383 0.96 15.70 -3.59
C SER A 383 2.24 16.15 -4.31
N SER A 384 2.13 16.51 -5.60
CA SER A 384 3.26 17.03 -6.39
C SER A 384 3.74 18.39 -5.87
N VAL A 385 2.82 19.32 -5.59
CA VAL A 385 3.12 20.66 -5.04
C VAL A 385 3.80 20.55 -3.66
N LYS A 386 3.22 19.76 -2.76
CA LYS A 386 3.78 19.55 -1.41
C LYS A 386 5.17 18.91 -1.48
N ARG A 387 5.39 17.98 -2.40
CA ARG A 387 6.71 17.40 -2.61
C ARG A 387 7.71 18.46 -3.06
N TYR A 388 7.35 19.33 -4.01
CA TYR A 388 8.20 20.43 -4.46
C TYR A 388 8.57 21.36 -3.31
N ILE A 389 7.61 21.76 -2.49
CA ILE A 389 7.83 22.59 -1.31
C ILE A 389 8.83 21.91 -0.37
N LYS A 390 8.60 20.65 -0.01
CA LYS A 390 9.46 19.89 0.90
C LYS A 390 10.90 19.77 0.41
N MET A 391 11.08 19.61 -0.90
CA MET A 391 12.42 19.47 -1.50
C MET A 391 13.20 20.77 -1.54
N ASN A 392 12.53 21.92 -1.66
CA ASN A 392 13.16 23.21 -1.88
C ASN A 392 13.10 24.15 -0.67
N ASN A 393 12.39 23.77 0.39
CA ASN A 393 12.27 24.60 1.58
C ASN A 393 13.52 24.48 2.47
N SER A 394 14.36 25.49 2.42
CA SER A 394 15.61 25.58 3.20
C SER A 394 15.62 26.72 4.21
N THR A 395 14.74 27.71 4.06
CA THR A 395 14.73 28.94 4.89
C THR A 395 13.70 28.89 6.00
N PHE A 396 12.65 28.09 5.86
CA PHE A 396 11.51 27.97 6.78
C PHE A 396 10.86 29.34 7.10
N LYS A 397 10.76 30.21 6.08
CA LYS A 397 10.12 31.52 6.18
C LYS A 397 8.83 31.57 5.38
N LEU A 398 7.81 32.20 5.93
CA LEU A 398 6.49 32.28 5.30
C LEU A 398 6.50 32.83 3.86
N PRO A 399 7.20 33.96 3.56
CA PRO A 399 7.25 34.48 2.20
C PRO A 399 7.88 33.52 1.20
N ASP A 400 8.92 32.79 1.63
CA ASP A 400 9.65 31.84 0.79
C ASP A 400 8.79 30.60 0.50
N VAL A 401 8.11 30.07 1.54
CA VAL A 401 7.18 28.95 1.36
C VAL A 401 6.02 29.35 0.44
N LYS A 402 5.51 30.60 0.53
CA LYS A 402 4.49 31.10 -0.39
C LYS A 402 4.99 31.15 -1.85
N LYS A 403 6.24 31.53 -2.07
CA LYS A 403 6.85 31.46 -3.41
C LYS A 403 6.96 30.02 -3.90
N LEU A 404 7.43 29.10 -3.04
CA LEU A 404 7.52 27.67 -3.38
C LEU A 404 6.15 27.05 -3.68
N VAL A 405 5.08 27.51 -3.05
CA VAL A 405 3.70 27.10 -3.42
C VAL A 405 3.39 27.48 -4.85
N ILE A 406 3.64 28.74 -5.23
CA ILE A 406 3.39 29.24 -6.60
C ILE A 406 4.24 28.51 -7.63
N GLU A 407 5.51 28.33 -7.33
CA GLU A 407 6.45 27.59 -8.20
C GLU A 407 6.01 26.12 -8.35
N GLY A 408 5.62 25.46 -7.25
CA GLY A 408 5.12 24.09 -7.26
C GLY A 408 3.84 23.92 -8.08
N ILE A 409 2.93 24.90 -8.04
CA ILE A 409 1.73 24.96 -8.87
C ILE A 409 2.12 25.08 -10.34
N ASN A 410 3.04 25.99 -10.67
CA ASN A 410 3.54 26.18 -12.04
C ASN A 410 4.27 24.94 -12.61
N GLN A 411 4.87 24.12 -11.73
CA GLN A 411 5.47 22.84 -12.09
C GLN A 411 4.43 21.75 -12.43
N CYS A 412 3.16 21.95 -12.08
CA CYS A 412 2.07 21.05 -12.40
C CYS A 412 1.38 21.46 -13.71
N GLY A 413 2.12 21.38 -14.82
CA GLY A 413 1.61 21.70 -16.15
C GLY A 413 0.58 20.67 -16.69
N PRO A 414 0.05 20.92 -17.90
CA PRO A 414 -1.02 20.12 -18.52
C PRO A 414 -0.68 18.62 -18.64
N GLU A 415 0.56 18.25 -18.92
CA GLU A 415 0.96 16.84 -19.03
C GLU A 415 0.78 16.10 -17.70
N LYS A 416 1.20 16.71 -16.59
CA LYS A 416 1.00 16.10 -15.27
C LYS A 416 -0.48 15.97 -14.95
N TRP A 417 -1.29 17.00 -15.24
CA TRP A 417 -2.71 16.99 -15.01
C TRP A 417 -3.43 15.90 -15.82
N LYS A 418 -3.10 15.72 -17.09
CA LYS A 418 -3.61 14.61 -17.92
C LYS A 418 -3.30 13.26 -17.29
N ASN A 419 -2.09 13.08 -16.77
CA ASN A 419 -1.70 11.85 -16.08
C ASN A 419 -2.51 11.64 -14.78
N PHE A 420 -2.73 12.70 -13.99
CA PHE A 420 -3.55 12.62 -12.78
C PHE A 420 -4.99 12.25 -13.10
N VAL A 421 -5.58 12.91 -14.10
CA VAL A 421 -6.96 12.61 -14.53
C VAL A 421 -7.07 11.19 -15.08
N SER A 422 -6.11 10.75 -15.90
CA SER A 422 -6.06 9.38 -16.44
C SER A 422 -5.94 8.33 -15.31
N HIS A 423 -5.12 8.59 -14.30
CA HIS A 423 -5.02 7.73 -13.12
C HIS A 423 -6.37 7.59 -12.42
N VAL A 424 -7.03 8.72 -12.15
CA VAL A 424 -8.34 8.72 -11.46
C VAL A 424 -9.45 8.11 -12.32
N ILE A 425 -9.38 8.21 -13.66
CA ILE A 425 -10.30 7.49 -14.55
C ILE A 425 -10.16 5.98 -14.36
N ASN A 426 -8.93 5.47 -14.25
CA ASN A 426 -8.68 4.05 -14.02
C ASN A 426 -9.18 3.60 -12.64
N GLU A 427 -8.98 4.42 -11.58
CA GLU A 427 -9.54 4.14 -10.26
C GLU A 427 -11.09 4.12 -10.28
N LYS A 428 -11.73 5.07 -10.97
CA LYS A 428 -13.19 5.09 -11.18
C LYS A 428 -13.69 3.86 -11.91
N LYS A 429 -12.94 3.36 -12.90
CA LYS A 429 -13.27 2.12 -13.60
C LYS A 429 -13.18 0.93 -12.65
N ARG A 430 -12.14 0.87 -11.84
CA ARG A 430 -11.95 -0.19 -10.83
C ARG A 430 -13.09 -0.23 -9.82
N PHE A 431 -13.52 0.92 -9.27
CA PHE A 431 -14.66 0.97 -8.36
C PHE A 431 -15.96 0.52 -9.06
N TRP A 432 -16.18 0.97 -10.27
CA TRP A 432 -17.32 0.56 -11.07
C TRP A 432 -17.38 -0.95 -11.26
N ASP A 433 -16.27 -1.56 -11.65
CA ASP A 433 -16.19 -3.01 -11.88
C ASP A 433 -16.42 -3.81 -10.58
N ILE A 434 -15.90 -3.31 -9.45
CA ILE A 434 -16.11 -3.95 -8.14
C ILE A 434 -17.58 -3.83 -7.69
N ASP A 435 -18.17 -2.65 -7.79
CA ASP A 435 -19.56 -2.42 -7.37
C ASP A 435 -20.53 -3.27 -8.21
N PHE A 436 -20.26 -3.41 -9.50
CA PHE A 436 -21.07 -4.24 -10.40
C PHE A 436 -20.97 -5.73 -10.09
N ILE A 437 -19.76 -6.24 -9.81
CA ILE A 437 -19.54 -7.64 -9.41
C ILE A 437 -20.26 -7.94 -8.08
N VAL A 438 -20.25 -7.01 -7.14
CA VAL A 438 -20.94 -7.18 -5.85
C VAL A 438 -22.44 -7.25 -6.05
N GLU A 439 -23.03 -6.39 -6.88
CA GLU A 439 -24.45 -6.45 -7.23
C GLU A 439 -24.82 -7.79 -7.89
N GLU A 440 -24.06 -8.23 -8.89
CA GLU A 440 -24.30 -9.47 -9.63
C GLU A 440 -24.17 -10.71 -8.72
N VAL A 441 -23.18 -10.70 -7.80
CA VAL A 441 -23.03 -11.77 -6.79
C VAL A 441 -24.17 -11.75 -5.78
N MET A 442 -24.62 -10.58 -5.33
CA MET A 442 -25.76 -10.46 -4.39
C MET A 442 -27.07 -10.92 -5.06
N GLU A 443 -27.29 -10.57 -6.32
CA GLU A 443 -28.45 -11.07 -7.08
C GLU A 443 -28.38 -12.58 -7.31
N SER A 444 -27.19 -13.13 -7.63
CA SER A 444 -27.00 -14.57 -7.87
C SER A 444 -27.14 -15.41 -6.60
N LEU A 445 -26.80 -14.86 -5.44
CA LEU A 445 -26.96 -15.53 -4.13
C LEU A 445 -28.43 -15.59 -3.70
N GLY A 446 -29.36 -14.98 -4.42
CA GLY A 446 -30.81 -15.02 -4.30
C GLY A 446 -31.29 -15.19 -2.87
N ASN A 447 -31.82 -14.14 -2.24
CA ASN A 447 -32.57 -14.18 -0.99
C ASN A 447 -32.13 -15.19 0.06
N CYS A 448 -30.84 -15.24 0.39
CA CYS A 448 -30.43 -15.74 1.69
C CYS A 448 -30.93 -14.72 2.73
N VAL A 449 -32.19 -14.83 3.09
CA VAL A 449 -32.75 -14.16 4.26
C VAL A 449 -32.04 -14.75 5.45
N MET A 450 -30.98 -14.08 5.91
CA MET A 450 -30.50 -14.30 7.25
C MET A 450 -31.54 -13.75 8.21
N THR A 451 -32.43 -14.62 8.68
CA THR A 451 -33.29 -14.32 9.81
C THR A 451 -32.36 -14.21 11.03
N ILE A 452 -31.97 -13.00 11.35
CA ILE A 452 -31.35 -12.72 12.65
C ILE A 452 -32.47 -12.81 13.68
N THR A 453 -32.67 -14.01 14.25
CA THR A 453 -33.46 -14.16 15.46
C THR A 453 -32.65 -13.51 16.58
N GLY A 454 -32.92 -12.23 16.79
CA GLY A 454 -32.37 -11.47 17.90
C GLY A 454 -33.08 -11.82 19.18
N ASP A 455 -32.66 -12.87 19.86
CA ASP A 455 -32.84 -13.00 21.30
C ASP A 455 -31.79 -12.14 22.00
N THR A 456 -32.08 -10.87 22.15
CA THR A 456 -31.38 -10.02 23.14
C THR A 456 -32.31 -9.78 24.33
N SER A 457 -32.35 -10.71 25.26
CA SER A 457 -32.72 -10.42 26.63
C SER A 457 -31.55 -9.66 27.29
N TYR A 458 -31.58 -8.34 27.19
CA TYR A 458 -30.82 -7.52 28.14
C TYR A 458 -31.62 -7.41 29.41
N SER A 459 -31.19 -8.15 30.42
CA SER A 459 -31.57 -7.90 31.82
C SER A 459 -30.82 -6.63 32.27
N ASP A 460 -31.56 -5.52 32.43
CA ASP A 460 -31.17 -4.44 33.32
C ASP A 460 -30.88 -5.01 34.71
N SER A 461 -29.68 -4.85 35.20
CA SER A 461 -29.37 -4.85 36.60
C SER A 461 -28.39 -3.74 36.90
N ASP A 462 -28.92 -2.77 37.63
CA ASP A 462 -28.26 -1.69 38.35
C ASP A 462 -26.90 -2.08 38.95
N TYR A 463 -25.88 -1.24 38.74
CA TYR A 463 -25.09 -0.53 39.75
C TYR A 463 -24.13 0.44 39.09
#